data_34d587773f071bf9a0edb6fd5586bd20
#
_entry.id   34d587773f071bf9a0edb6fd5586bd20
#
_cell.length_a   1.000
_cell.length_b   1.000
_cell.length_c   1.000
_cell.angle_alpha   90.00
_cell.angle_beta   90.00
_cell.angle_gamma   90.00
#
_symmetry.space_group_name_H-M   'P 1'
#
loop_
_entity.id
_entity.type
_entity.pdbx_description
1 polymer ?
#
loop_
_entity_poly.entity_id
_entity_poly.type
_entity_poly.pdbx_seq_one_letter_code
_entity_poly.pdbx_strand_id
1 'polypeptide(L)'
;ESRKKQNMQQYIYTEVDAIMYDNGKIYLGLSGAERVELPLSMCNRHGLIAGATGTGKTVTMKVLAESLSDAGVPVFLCDVKGDVAGICAPGADSEDMQKRIERFGLTGKFAYRGYPTTFWDIYQTGGHAVRATVSEMGPELLSRILGLSEAQTGVLQIVFRVADDRGLLLLDLKDLRALLNYVNDHKEDYRMKYGNITTQSVAAILRALLPLEKEGGELFF
;
A
#
# COMPACT_ATOMS: atom_id res chain seq x y z
N GLU A 1 18.73 -29.11 12.34
CA GLU A 1 18.36 -29.08 10.90
C GLU A 1 17.07 -29.81 10.54
N SER A 2 16.50 -30.65 11.43
CA SER A 2 15.30 -31.45 11.11
C SER A 2 13.96 -30.80 11.54
N ARG A 3 13.93 -29.66 12.21
CA ARG A 3 12.68 -28.98 12.68
C ARG A 3 12.21 -27.81 11.84
N LYS A 4 12.93 -27.39 10.79
CA LYS A 4 12.52 -26.29 9.88
C LYS A 4 11.78 -26.75 8.61
N LYS A 5 11.58 -28.07 8.41
CA LYS A 5 10.92 -28.60 7.20
C LYS A 5 9.46 -29.01 7.38
N GLN A 6 8.84 -28.78 8.54
CA GLN A 6 7.49 -29.33 8.83
C GLN A 6 6.33 -28.33 8.84
N ASN A 7 6.52 -27.07 8.44
CA ASN A 7 5.43 -26.08 8.39
C ASN A 7 5.13 -25.51 7.01
N MET A 8 5.50 -26.19 5.95
CA MET A 8 4.83 -26.01 4.67
C MET A 8 3.69 -27.01 4.59
N GLN A 9 2.66 -26.77 5.39
CA GLN A 9 1.41 -27.50 5.29
C GLN A 9 0.87 -27.16 3.90
N GLN A 10 0.98 -28.13 3.02
CA GLN A 10 0.35 -28.19 1.73
C GLN A 10 -1.14 -27.93 1.96
N TYR A 11 -1.60 -26.71 1.70
CA TYR A 11 -3.03 -26.42 1.63
C TYR A 11 -3.55 -27.23 0.45
N ILE A 12 -4.09 -28.40 0.78
CA ILE A 12 -4.90 -29.18 -0.16
C ILE A 12 -6.12 -28.29 -0.42
N TYR A 13 -6.11 -27.58 -1.54
CA TYR A 13 -7.31 -26.99 -2.11
C TYR A 13 -8.23 -28.18 -2.45
N THR A 14 -9.11 -28.56 -1.54
CA THR A 14 -10.32 -29.28 -1.96
C THR A 14 -11.03 -28.35 -2.91
N GLU A 15 -11.39 -28.87 -4.09
CA GLU A 15 -12.23 -28.20 -5.08
C GLU A 15 -13.56 -27.76 -4.45
N VAL A 16 -13.55 -26.69 -3.67
CA VAL A 16 -14.73 -25.91 -3.38
C VAL A 16 -14.72 -24.84 -4.44
N ASP A 17 -15.62 -25.00 -5.42
CA ASP A 17 -15.78 -24.09 -6.54
C ASP A 17 -15.67 -22.64 -6.06
N ALA A 18 -14.70 -21.91 -6.57
CA ALA A 18 -14.52 -20.51 -6.28
C ALA A 18 -15.65 -19.73 -6.94
N ILE A 19 -16.63 -19.36 -6.15
CA ILE A 19 -17.95 -18.91 -6.59
C ILE A 19 -17.93 -17.58 -7.32
N MET A 20 -16.99 -16.71 -6.94
CA MET A 20 -16.84 -15.38 -7.54
C MET A 20 -15.82 -15.40 -8.69
N TYR A 21 -15.02 -16.46 -8.82
CA TYR A 21 -14.11 -16.67 -9.94
C TYR A 21 -14.41 -18.03 -10.58
N ASP A 22 -14.78 -18.01 -11.85
CA ASP A 22 -15.06 -19.22 -12.64
C ASP A 22 -14.63 -19.02 -14.10
N ASN A 23 -13.97 -20.01 -14.68
CA ASN A 23 -13.60 -20.06 -16.11
C ASN A 23 -12.94 -18.78 -16.64
N GLY A 24 -12.02 -18.16 -15.84
CA GLY A 24 -11.32 -16.95 -16.23
C GLY A 24 -12.15 -15.67 -16.14
N LYS A 25 -13.25 -15.68 -15.40
CA LYS A 25 -14.12 -14.53 -15.15
C LYS A 25 -14.37 -14.33 -13.66
N ILE A 26 -14.41 -13.07 -13.25
CA ILE A 26 -14.78 -12.64 -11.90
C ILE A 26 -16.22 -12.15 -11.91
N TYR A 27 -17.07 -12.74 -11.09
CA TYR A 27 -18.44 -12.29 -10.90
C TYR A 27 -18.50 -11.12 -9.94
N LEU A 28 -18.84 -9.93 -10.43
CA LEU A 28 -18.89 -8.69 -9.64
C LEU A 28 -20.27 -8.41 -9.02
N GLY A 29 -21.34 -8.90 -9.61
CA GLY A 29 -22.71 -8.64 -9.15
C GLY A 29 -23.74 -8.68 -10.26
N LEU A 30 -24.87 -7.99 -10.02
CA LEU A 30 -25.99 -7.90 -10.97
C LEU A 30 -26.20 -6.46 -11.44
N SER A 31 -26.49 -6.31 -12.72
CA SER A 31 -27.08 -5.11 -13.29
C SER A 31 -28.52 -5.45 -13.75
N GLY A 32 -29.50 -5.06 -12.94
CA GLY A 32 -30.85 -5.59 -13.09
C GLY A 32 -30.88 -7.10 -12.81
N ALA A 33 -31.23 -7.91 -13.81
CA ALA A 33 -31.22 -9.37 -13.74
C ALA A 33 -29.96 -10.00 -14.38
N GLU A 34 -29.12 -9.21 -15.06
CA GLU A 34 -27.94 -9.71 -15.76
C GLU A 34 -26.72 -9.79 -14.86
N ARG A 35 -25.94 -10.88 -14.97
CA ARG A 35 -24.66 -11.02 -14.28
C ARG A 35 -23.61 -10.08 -14.89
N VAL A 36 -22.94 -9.33 -14.03
CA VAL A 36 -21.79 -8.51 -14.42
C VAL A 36 -20.54 -9.31 -14.11
N GLU A 37 -19.79 -9.64 -15.14
CA GLU A 37 -18.56 -10.42 -15.05
C GLU A 37 -17.39 -9.65 -15.63
N LEU A 38 -16.24 -9.69 -14.94
CA LEU A 38 -14.98 -9.13 -15.40
C LEU A 38 -14.07 -10.27 -15.89
N PRO A 39 -13.74 -10.34 -17.19
CA PRO A 39 -12.75 -11.29 -17.69
C PRO A 39 -11.38 -11.06 -17.05
N LEU A 40 -10.72 -12.12 -16.57
CA LEU A 40 -9.38 -12.03 -15.96
C LEU A 40 -8.34 -11.40 -16.90
N SER A 41 -8.47 -11.66 -18.21
CA SER A 41 -7.62 -11.05 -19.24
C SER A 41 -7.72 -9.51 -19.31
N MET A 42 -8.76 -8.92 -18.71
CA MET A 42 -8.96 -7.46 -18.65
C MET A 42 -8.50 -6.85 -17.32
N CYS A 43 -8.08 -7.68 -16.34
CA CYS A 43 -7.63 -7.21 -15.02
C CYS A 43 -6.24 -6.56 -15.04
N ASN A 44 -5.53 -6.55 -16.15
CA ASN A 44 -4.27 -5.84 -16.36
C ASN A 44 -4.45 -4.34 -16.68
N ARG A 45 -5.63 -3.79 -16.45
CA ARG A 45 -5.97 -2.39 -16.73
C ARG A 45 -6.36 -1.66 -15.45
N HIS A 46 -6.29 -0.33 -15.54
CA HIS A 46 -6.79 0.52 -14.45
C HIS A 46 -8.31 0.43 -14.36
N GLY A 47 -8.82 0.42 -13.13
CA GLY A 47 -10.25 0.43 -12.83
C GLY A 47 -10.59 1.47 -11.76
N LEU A 48 -11.84 1.89 -11.72
CA LEU A 48 -12.38 2.79 -10.70
C LEU A 48 -13.61 2.17 -10.06
N ILE A 49 -13.59 1.98 -8.74
CA ILE A 49 -14.75 1.62 -7.93
C ILE A 49 -15.27 2.90 -7.26
N ALA A 50 -16.32 3.49 -7.81
CA ALA A 50 -16.91 4.72 -7.31
C ALA A 50 -18.27 4.47 -6.69
N GLY A 51 -18.63 5.27 -5.67
CA GLY A 51 -19.93 5.21 -5.00
C GLY A 51 -19.90 5.96 -3.68
N ALA A 52 -21.08 6.32 -3.16
CA ALA A 52 -21.24 6.94 -1.85
C ALA A 52 -20.82 6.00 -0.70
N THR A 53 -20.71 6.51 0.51
CA THR A 53 -20.45 5.68 1.70
C THR A 53 -21.58 4.67 1.90
N GLY A 54 -21.23 3.43 2.23
CA GLY A 54 -22.21 2.34 2.45
C GLY A 54 -22.73 1.65 1.18
N THR A 55 -22.30 2.03 -0.03
CA THR A 55 -22.74 1.41 -1.28
C THR A 55 -22.04 0.08 -1.61
N GLY A 56 -21.09 -0.38 -0.78
CA GLY A 56 -20.41 -1.67 -0.95
C GLY A 56 -19.07 -1.61 -1.70
N LYS A 57 -18.44 -0.44 -1.83
CA LYS A 57 -17.12 -0.33 -2.48
C LYS A 57 -16.07 -1.29 -1.90
N THR A 58 -15.93 -1.33 -0.57
CA THR A 58 -15.01 -2.23 0.13
C THR A 58 -15.36 -3.69 -0.11
N VAL A 59 -16.66 -4.03 -0.18
CA VAL A 59 -17.10 -5.39 -0.49
C VAL A 59 -16.70 -5.77 -1.91
N THR A 60 -16.90 -4.90 -2.89
CA THR A 60 -16.48 -5.12 -4.28
C THR A 60 -14.94 -5.30 -4.36
N MET A 61 -14.19 -4.51 -3.61
CA MET A 61 -12.73 -4.64 -3.55
C MET A 61 -12.30 -5.98 -2.95
N LYS A 62 -12.97 -6.45 -1.87
CA LYS A 62 -12.74 -7.78 -1.29
C LYS A 62 -13.05 -8.89 -2.30
N VAL A 63 -14.19 -8.84 -2.97
CA VAL A 63 -14.57 -9.81 -4.01
C VAL A 63 -13.52 -9.89 -5.12
N LEU A 64 -13.00 -8.74 -5.57
CA LEU A 64 -11.92 -8.72 -6.56
C LEU A 64 -10.64 -9.36 -6.03
N ALA A 65 -10.24 -9.01 -4.80
CA ALA A 65 -9.03 -9.54 -4.18
C ALA A 65 -9.11 -11.06 -3.96
N GLU A 66 -10.23 -11.54 -3.45
CA GLU A 66 -10.52 -12.96 -3.25
C GLU A 66 -10.50 -13.72 -4.58
N SER A 67 -11.18 -13.20 -5.60
CA SER A 67 -11.25 -13.81 -6.94
C SER A 67 -9.89 -13.84 -7.64
N LEU A 68 -9.09 -12.79 -7.50
CA LEU A 68 -7.72 -12.75 -8.04
C LEU A 68 -6.81 -13.75 -7.30
N SER A 69 -6.97 -13.88 -5.97
CA SER A 69 -6.27 -14.89 -5.18
C SER A 69 -6.63 -16.31 -5.63
N ASP A 70 -7.91 -16.59 -5.90
CA ASP A 70 -8.38 -17.86 -6.45
C ASP A 70 -7.82 -18.16 -7.84
N ALA A 71 -7.60 -17.11 -8.63
CA ALA A 71 -6.94 -17.19 -9.92
C ALA A 71 -5.41 -17.33 -9.83
N GLY A 72 -4.84 -17.38 -8.61
CA GLY A 72 -3.39 -17.45 -8.41
C GLY A 72 -2.65 -16.12 -8.64
N VAL A 73 -3.37 -15.01 -8.66
CA VAL A 73 -2.79 -13.67 -8.87
C VAL A 73 -2.56 -13.00 -7.51
N PRO A 74 -1.31 -12.62 -7.17
CA PRO A 74 -1.06 -11.90 -5.93
C PRO A 74 -1.68 -10.50 -5.96
N VAL A 75 -2.25 -10.08 -4.83
CA VAL A 75 -2.94 -8.80 -4.68
C VAL A 75 -2.28 -7.98 -3.59
N PHE A 76 -2.00 -6.70 -3.87
CA PHE A 76 -1.55 -5.73 -2.90
C PHE A 76 -2.67 -4.72 -2.59
N LEU A 77 -3.01 -4.57 -1.32
CA LEU A 77 -4.07 -3.66 -0.86
C LEU A 77 -3.52 -2.70 0.19
N CYS A 78 -3.82 -1.40 0.00
CA CYS A 78 -3.58 -0.38 1.02
C CYS A 78 -4.84 -0.24 1.89
N ASP A 79 -4.75 -0.64 3.15
CA ASP A 79 -5.87 -0.61 4.10
C ASP A 79 -5.67 0.44 5.19
N VAL A 80 -6.09 1.69 4.91
CA VAL A 80 -5.94 2.81 5.85
C VAL A 80 -6.92 2.71 7.03
N LYS A 81 -8.07 2.04 6.84
CA LYS A 81 -9.15 1.97 7.85
C LYS A 81 -9.21 0.64 8.60
N GLY A 82 -8.48 -0.38 8.16
CA GLY A 82 -8.53 -1.72 8.71
C GLY A 82 -9.81 -2.50 8.33
N ASP A 83 -10.60 -2.03 7.36
CA ASP A 83 -11.87 -2.67 6.97
C ASP A 83 -11.68 -3.77 5.92
N VAL A 84 -10.49 -3.93 5.35
CA VAL A 84 -10.13 -5.00 4.42
C VAL A 84 -9.48 -6.20 5.14
N ALA A 85 -8.85 -5.97 6.28
CA ALA A 85 -8.07 -6.97 7.02
C ALA A 85 -8.85 -8.28 7.32
N GLY A 86 -10.17 -8.20 7.46
CA GLY A 86 -11.03 -9.38 7.67
C GLY A 86 -11.01 -10.43 6.57
N ILE A 87 -10.39 -10.16 5.40
CA ILE A 87 -10.25 -11.12 4.30
C ILE A 87 -9.44 -12.36 4.70
N CYS A 88 -8.58 -12.26 5.72
CA CYS A 88 -7.75 -13.38 6.22
C CYS A 88 -8.53 -14.44 7.00
N ALA A 89 -9.77 -14.14 7.42
CA ALA A 89 -10.59 -15.03 8.23
C ALA A 89 -11.92 -15.33 7.53
N PRO A 90 -12.50 -16.52 7.74
CA PRO A 90 -13.82 -16.82 7.22
C PRO A 90 -14.87 -15.88 7.84
N GLY A 91 -15.78 -15.41 7.00
CA GLY A 91 -16.93 -14.65 7.45
C GLY A 91 -17.90 -15.48 8.29
N ALA A 92 -18.82 -14.81 8.99
CA ALA A 92 -19.90 -15.44 9.72
C ALA A 92 -21.22 -15.35 8.94
N ASP A 93 -22.04 -16.36 9.10
CA ASP A 93 -23.38 -16.37 8.52
C ASP A 93 -24.29 -15.39 9.24
N SER A 94 -25.21 -14.76 8.50
CA SER A 94 -26.25 -13.87 9.02
C SER A 94 -27.45 -13.83 8.07
N GLU A 95 -28.60 -13.38 8.58
CA GLU A 95 -29.80 -13.22 7.74
C GLU A 95 -29.54 -12.29 6.53
N ASP A 96 -28.74 -11.23 6.71
CA ASP A 96 -28.40 -10.33 5.63
C ASP A 96 -27.49 -10.98 4.59
N MET A 97 -26.57 -11.85 5.02
CA MET A 97 -25.77 -12.63 4.10
C MET A 97 -26.58 -13.65 3.34
N GLN A 98 -27.51 -14.34 3.98
CA GLN A 98 -28.40 -15.30 3.30
C GLN A 98 -29.27 -14.61 2.24
N LYS A 99 -29.86 -13.44 2.54
CA LYS A 99 -30.59 -12.63 1.56
C LYS A 99 -29.72 -12.20 0.37
N ARG A 100 -28.45 -11.89 0.62
CA ARG A 100 -27.48 -11.54 -0.44
C ARG A 100 -27.12 -12.75 -1.29
N ILE A 101 -26.82 -13.87 -0.66
CA ILE A 101 -26.50 -15.14 -1.33
C ILE A 101 -27.63 -15.54 -2.28
N GLU A 102 -28.87 -15.46 -1.80
CA GLU A 102 -30.07 -15.73 -2.61
C GLU A 102 -30.21 -14.72 -3.77
N ARG A 103 -30.14 -13.41 -3.44
CA ARG A 103 -30.27 -12.33 -4.43
C ARG A 103 -29.28 -12.44 -5.57
N PHE A 104 -28.04 -12.83 -5.28
CA PHE A 104 -26.98 -12.94 -6.29
C PHE A 104 -26.88 -14.35 -6.93
N GLY A 105 -27.83 -15.25 -6.63
CA GLY A 105 -27.88 -16.60 -7.20
C GLY A 105 -26.71 -17.47 -6.78
N LEU A 106 -26.25 -17.34 -5.55
CA LEU A 106 -25.10 -18.03 -4.98
C LEU A 106 -25.50 -19.16 -4.01
N THR A 107 -26.80 -19.44 -3.86
CA THR A 107 -27.33 -20.47 -2.97
C THR A 107 -26.74 -21.84 -3.32
N GLY A 108 -26.20 -22.53 -2.30
CA GLY A 108 -25.55 -23.84 -2.45
C GLY A 108 -24.15 -23.80 -3.09
N LYS A 109 -23.67 -22.61 -3.45
CA LYS A 109 -22.35 -22.40 -4.05
C LYS A 109 -21.44 -21.53 -3.19
N PHE A 110 -21.99 -20.68 -2.32
CA PHE A 110 -21.22 -19.77 -1.49
C PHE A 110 -20.62 -20.48 -0.26
N ALA A 111 -19.33 -20.25 0.00
CA ALA A 111 -18.65 -20.74 1.18
C ALA A 111 -17.91 -19.60 1.90
N TYR A 112 -18.01 -19.56 3.22
CA TYR A 112 -17.20 -18.66 4.05
C TYR A 112 -15.81 -19.23 4.20
N ARG A 113 -14.79 -18.53 3.71
CA ARG A 113 -13.39 -18.94 3.87
C ARG A 113 -12.49 -17.73 4.08
N GLY A 114 -11.34 -17.95 4.70
CA GLY A 114 -10.27 -16.97 4.79
C GLY A 114 -9.29 -17.14 3.64
N TYR A 115 -8.64 -16.05 3.26
CA TYR A 115 -7.62 -16.02 2.19
C TYR A 115 -6.22 -15.85 2.77
N PRO A 116 -5.19 -16.49 2.18
CA PRO A 116 -3.81 -16.29 2.60
C PRO A 116 -3.45 -14.81 2.51
N THR A 117 -3.10 -14.22 3.64
CA THR A 117 -2.86 -12.77 3.74
C THR A 117 -1.60 -12.51 4.55
N THR A 118 -0.72 -11.66 4.02
CA THR A 118 0.42 -11.12 4.75
C THR A 118 0.16 -9.67 5.06
N PHE A 119 0.22 -9.31 6.33
CA PHE A 119 0.04 -7.94 6.80
C PHE A 119 1.40 -7.25 6.90
N TRP A 120 1.48 -6.06 6.27
CA TRP A 120 2.61 -5.15 6.37
C TRP A 120 2.19 -3.98 7.24
N ASP A 121 3.01 -3.63 8.22
CA ASP A 121 2.65 -2.65 9.26
C ASP A 121 3.76 -1.63 9.46
N ILE A 122 3.45 -0.36 9.20
CA ILE A 122 4.37 0.77 9.41
C ILE A 122 4.61 0.98 10.91
N TYR A 123 3.58 0.79 11.74
CA TYR A 123 3.64 1.02 13.19
C TYR A 123 4.14 -0.19 14.00
N GLN A 124 4.37 -1.32 13.36
CA GLN A 124 4.90 -2.55 13.96
C GLN A 124 4.02 -3.08 15.13
N THR A 125 2.71 -2.91 15.04
CA THR A 125 1.75 -3.30 16.08
C THR A 125 1.25 -4.72 15.93
N GLY A 126 1.26 -5.30 14.73
CA GLY A 126 0.71 -6.64 14.50
C GLY A 126 1.05 -7.29 13.18
N GLY A 127 1.78 -6.62 12.28
CA GLY A 127 2.21 -7.14 10.98
C GLY A 127 3.72 -7.20 10.83
N HIS A 128 4.16 -7.54 9.62
CA HIS A 128 5.58 -7.44 9.25
C HIS A 128 5.97 -5.96 9.12
N ALA A 129 7.06 -5.57 9.77
CA ALA A 129 7.55 -4.20 9.71
C ALA A 129 7.86 -3.79 8.26
N VAL A 130 7.30 -2.66 7.83
CA VAL A 130 7.68 -1.98 6.58
C VAL A 130 8.65 -0.87 6.94
N ARG A 131 9.81 -0.87 6.32
CA ARG A 131 10.81 0.18 6.48
C ARG A 131 11.39 0.55 5.12
N ALA A 132 11.82 1.79 5.01
CA ALA A 132 12.58 2.29 3.88
C ALA A 132 13.66 3.25 4.39
N THR A 133 14.77 3.35 3.70
CA THR A 133 15.71 4.43 3.96
C THR A 133 15.26 5.72 3.28
N VAL A 134 15.70 6.87 3.80
CA VAL A 134 15.47 8.15 3.14
C VAL A 134 16.06 8.15 1.74
N SER A 135 17.24 7.54 1.55
CA SER A 135 17.87 7.37 0.23
C SER A 135 17.00 6.59 -0.75
N GLU A 136 16.34 5.48 -0.31
CA GLU A 136 15.45 4.67 -1.17
C GLU A 136 14.15 5.41 -1.50
N MET A 137 13.62 6.20 -0.58
CA MET A 137 12.45 7.03 -0.82
C MET A 137 12.71 8.08 -1.91
N GLY A 138 13.88 8.68 -1.86
CA GLY A 138 14.31 9.71 -2.79
C GLY A 138 13.60 11.07 -2.63
N PRO A 139 14.14 12.11 -3.25
CA PRO A 139 13.66 13.47 -3.05
C PRO A 139 12.25 13.71 -3.63
N GLU A 140 11.86 13.01 -4.70
CA GLU A 140 10.57 13.19 -5.37
C GLU A 140 9.40 12.73 -4.51
N LEU A 141 9.46 11.50 -3.96
CA LEU A 141 8.40 10.97 -3.10
C LEU A 141 8.37 11.73 -1.78
N LEU A 142 9.54 12.00 -1.21
CA LEU A 142 9.63 12.72 0.06
C LEU A 142 9.07 14.14 -0.06
N SER A 143 9.35 14.85 -1.16
CA SER A 143 8.77 16.18 -1.43
C SER A 143 7.24 16.16 -1.45
N ARG A 144 6.65 15.14 -2.05
CA ARG A 144 5.19 14.97 -2.08
C ARG A 144 4.62 14.69 -0.70
N ILE A 145 5.24 13.81 0.07
CA ILE A 145 4.83 13.49 1.44
C ILE A 145 4.88 14.73 2.32
N LEU A 146 5.94 15.53 2.19
CA LEU A 146 6.15 16.74 2.97
C LEU A 146 5.36 17.96 2.46
N GLY A 147 4.67 17.86 1.33
CA GLY A 147 3.91 18.96 0.73
C GLY A 147 4.78 20.16 0.34
N LEU A 148 6.00 19.91 -0.15
CA LEU A 148 6.96 20.94 -0.48
C LEU A 148 6.58 21.72 -1.75
N SER A 149 6.87 23.03 -1.77
CA SER A 149 6.81 23.82 -3.00
C SER A 149 7.92 23.44 -3.98
N GLU A 150 7.78 23.85 -5.25
CA GLU A 150 8.79 23.59 -6.29
C GLU A 150 10.20 24.07 -5.88
N ALA A 151 10.32 25.28 -5.30
CA ALA A 151 11.59 25.80 -4.83
C ALA A 151 12.19 24.97 -3.68
N GLN A 152 11.36 24.47 -2.76
CA GLN A 152 11.79 23.62 -1.66
C GLN A 152 12.18 22.22 -2.16
N THR A 153 11.41 21.68 -3.11
CA THR A 153 11.73 20.42 -3.80
C THR A 153 13.08 20.50 -4.48
N GLY A 154 13.37 21.61 -5.19
CA GLY A 154 14.67 21.83 -5.82
C GLY A 154 15.83 21.85 -4.80
N VAL A 155 15.64 22.47 -3.64
CA VAL A 155 16.65 22.44 -2.57
C VAL A 155 16.82 21.02 -2.02
N LEU A 156 15.74 20.26 -1.82
CA LEU A 156 15.81 18.87 -1.37
C LEU A 156 16.55 17.99 -2.39
N GLN A 157 16.28 18.15 -3.69
CA GLN A 157 17.01 17.46 -4.77
C GLN A 157 18.51 17.75 -4.73
N ILE A 158 18.92 19.01 -4.49
CA ILE A 158 20.33 19.38 -4.31
C ILE A 158 20.94 18.64 -3.12
N VAL A 159 20.23 18.56 -1.98
CA VAL A 159 20.73 17.86 -0.78
C VAL A 159 20.96 16.37 -1.07
N PHE A 160 20.04 15.71 -1.76
CA PHE A 160 20.23 14.32 -2.18
C PHE A 160 21.40 14.17 -3.16
N ARG A 161 21.53 15.09 -4.10
CA ARG A 161 22.67 15.09 -5.04
C ARG A 161 24.01 15.28 -4.33
N VAL A 162 24.07 16.11 -3.30
CA VAL A 162 25.26 16.26 -2.44
C VAL A 162 25.57 14.97 -1.70
N ALA A 163 24.53 14.26 -1.19
CA ALA A 163 24.70 12.95 -0.57
C ALA A 163 25.33 11.96 -1.55
N ASP A 164 24.77 11.82 -2.75
CA ASP A 164 25.24 10.91 -3.79
C ASP A 164 26.70 11.21 -4.20
N ASP A 165 27.02 12.47 -4.48
CA ASP A 165 28.36 12.89 -4.92
C ASP A 165 29.42 12.69 -3.80
N ARG A 166 29.00 12.61 -2.55
CA ARG A 166 29.89 12.32 -1.40
C ARG A 166 29.84 10.87 -0.93
N GLY A 167 29.03 10.02 -1.57
CA GLY A 167 28.84 8.62 -1.16
C GLY A 167 28.20 8.47 0.21
N LEU A 168 27.35 9.41 0.61
CA LEU A 168 26.61 9.39 1.88
C LEU A 168 25.27 8.71 1.69
N LEU A 169 24.95 7.76 2.56
CA LEU A 169 23.62 7.16 2.65
C LEU A 169 22.80 7.93 3.69
N LEU A 170 21.60 8.34 3.29
CA LEU A 170 20.61 8.90 4.19
C LEU A 170 19.74 7.74 4.68
N LEU A 171 20.05 7.22 5.85
CA LEU A 171 19.36 6.05 6.40
C LEU A 171 18.03 6.44 7.02
N ASP A 172 18.02 7.53 7.80
CA ASP A 172 16.87 8.00 8.56
C ASP A 172 16.65 9.52 8.40
N LEU A 173 15.63 10.04 9.09
CA LEU A 173 15.32 11.48 9.07
C LEU A 173 16.39 12.34 9.78
N LYS A 174 17.18 11.74 10.69
CA LYS A 174 18.25 12.45 11.40
C LYS A 174 19.42 12.73 10.46
N ASP A 175 19.76 11.75 9.60
CA ASP A 175 20.77 11.93 8.56
C ASP A 175 20.35 13.03 7.58
N LEU A 176 19.10 13.01 7.12
CA LEU A 176 18.57 14.05 6.25
C LEU A 176 18.63 15.43 6.90
N ARG A 177 18.23 15.54 8.16
CA ARG A 177 18.29 16.77 8.95
C ARG A 177 19.72 17.29 9.09
N ALA A 178 20.65 16.39 9.39
CA ALA A 178 22.07 16.72 9.53
C ALA A 178 22.64 17.25 8.22
N LEU A 179 22.32 16.58 7.09
CA LEU A 179 22.79 16.99 5.78
C LEU A 179 22.14 18.31 5.31
N LEU A 180 20.85 18.54 5.60
CA LEU A 180 20.16 19.80 5.32
C LEU A 180 20.85 20.97 6.01
N ASN A 181 21.19 20.85 7.29
CA ASN A 181 21.91 21.87 8.04
C ASN A 181 23.32 22.07 7.48
N TYR A 182 24.05 20.99 7.24
CA TYR A 182 25.39 21.04 6.66
C TYR A 182 25.41 21.78 5.30
N VAL A 183 24.48 21.44 4.41
CA VAL A 183 24.38 22.09 3.08
C VAL A 183 23.98 23.56 3.22
N ASN A 184 23.12 23.91 4.18
CA ASN A 184 22.79 25.31 4.45
C ASN A 184 23.99 26.13 4.93
N ASP A 185 24.79 25.56 5.83
CA ASP A 185 25.98 26.24 6.40
C ASP A 185 27.08 26.41 5.34
N HIS A 186 27.15 25.51 4.36
CA HIS A 186 28.15 25.52 3.27
C HIS A 186 27.53 25.86 1.91
N LYS A 187 26.40 26.58 1.86
CA LYS A 187 25.62 26.82 0.62
C LYS A 187 26.40 27.52 -0.47
N GLU A 188 27.35 28.39 -0.13
CA GLU A 188 28.17 29.08 -1.12
C GLU A 188 29.10 28.13 -1.88
N ASP A 189 29.59 27.07 -1.24
CA ASP A 189 30.44 26.04 -1.85
C ASP A 189 29.68 25.25 -2.91
N TYR A 190 28.35 25.09 -2.72
CA TYR A 190 27.49 24.31 -3.59
C TYR A 190 26.81 25.12 -4.68
N ARG A 191 26.71 26.44 -4.49
CA ARG A 191 25.96 27.34 -5.37
C ARG A 191 26.35 27.25 -6.83
N MET A 192 27.66 27.23 -7.11
CA MET A 192 28.18 27.17 -8.50
C MET A 192 27.93 25.84 -9.17
N LYS A 193 27.87 24.74 -8.39
CA LYS A 193 27.73 23.37 -8.93
C LYS A 193 26.27 22.94 -9.07
N TYR A 194 25.40 23.30 -8.12
CA TYR A 194 24.06 22.75 -8.03
C TYR A 194 22.94 23.80 -8.08
N GLY A 195 23.29 25.10 -7.96
CA GLY A 195 22.32 26.17 -7.96
C GLY A 195 22.11 26.81 -6.58
N ASN A 196 21.14 27.72 -6.51
CA ASN A 196 20.92 28.53 -5.33
C ASN A 196 20.20 27.75 -4.21
N ILE A 197 20.76 27.76 -3.02
CA ILE A 197 20.19 27.16 -1.81
C ILE A 197 19.83 28.29 -0.85
N THR A 198 18.54 28.45 -0.54
CA THR A 198 18.08 29.48 0.38
C THR A 198 17.87 28.90 1.78
N THR A 199 18.36 29.61 2.80
CA THR A 199 18.13 29.25 4.20
C THR A 199 16.63 29.14 4.54
N GLN A 200 15.78 29.95 3.87
CA GLN A 200 14.34 29.91 4.03
C GLN A 200 13.75 28.56 3.56
N SER A 201 14.19 28.03 2.42
CA SER A 201 13.74 26.74 1.92
C SER A 201 14.21 25.59 2.82
N VAL A 202 15.46 25.62 3.27
CA VAL A 202 15.98 24.62 4.22
C VAL A 202 15.16 24.63 5.53
N ALA A 203 14.90 25.81 6.09
CA ALA A 203 14.09 25.95 7.30
C ALA A 203 12.64 25.45 7.11
N ALA A 204 12.06 25.64 5.90
CA ALA A 204 10.74 25.13 5.57
C ALA A 204 10.71 23.59 5.50
N ILE A 205 11.72 22.98 4.86
CA ILE A 205 11.86 21.51 4.80
C ILE A 205 12.02 20.95 6.22
N LEU A 206 12.90 21.53 7.04
CA LEU A 206 13.10 21.10 8.43
C LEU A 206 11.81 21.17 9.26
N ARG A 207 10.97 22.19 9.04
CA ARG A 207 9.67 22.27 9.71
C ARG A 207 8.70 21.21 9.19
N ALA A 208 8.71 20.91 7.89
CA ALA A 208 7.86 19.90 7.29
C ALA A 208 8.19 18.47 7.76
N LEU A 209 9.42 18.21 8.20
CA LEU A 209 9.82 16.92 8.79
C LEU A 209 9.21 16.67 10.18
N LEU A 210 8.90 17.72 10.96
CA LEU A 210 8.42 17.57 12.35
C LEU A 210 7.11 16.77 12.49
N PRO A 211 6.06 16.98 11.67
CA PRO A 211 4.87 16.14 11.72
C PRO A 211 5.18 14.68 11.36
N LEU A 212 6.02 14.45 10.33
CA LEU A 212 6.38 13.10 9.89
C LEU A 212 7.10 12.32 11.00
N GLU A 213 8.01 12.96 11.74
CA GLU A 213 8.70 12.36 12.89
C GLU A 213 7.70 11.94 13.98
N LYS A 214 6.68 12.78 14.26
CA LYS A 214 5.66 12.49 15.28
C LYS A 214 4.69 11.38 14.87
N GLU A 215 4.42 11.23 13.60
CA GLU A 215 3.43 10.27 13.06
C GLU A 215 4.05 8.89 12.72
N GLY A 216 5.19 8.56 13.30
CA GLY A 216 5.82 7.25 13.13
C GLY A 216 6.92 7.22 12.06
N GLY A 217 7.38 8.39 11.59
CA GLY A 217 8.49 8.46 10.64
C GLY A 217 9.76 7.79 11.16
N GLU A 218 10.03 7.85 12.46
CA GLU A 218 11.18 7.14 13.10
C GLU A 218 11.04 5.60 13.11
N LEU A 219 9.82 5.07 12.92
CA LEU A 219 9.59 3.63 12.81
C LEU A 219 9.71 3.15 11.36
N PHE A 220 9.44 4.04 10.41
CA PHE A 220 9.43 3.73 8.99
C PHE A 220 10.80 3.93 8.33
N PHE A 221 11.54 4.96 8.74
CA PHE A 221 12.90 5.25 8.28
C PHE A 221 13.99 4.72 9.20
#